data_2bb2fcf10f6b40fe73445e26bce2b6d4
#
_entry.id   2bb2fcf10f6b40fe73445e26bce2b6d4
#
_cell.length_a   1.000
_cell.length_b   1.000
_cell.length_c   1.000
_cell.angle_alpha   90.00
_cell.angle_beta   90.00
_cell.angle_gamma   90.00
#
_symmetry.space_group_name_H-M   'P 1'
#
loop_
_entity.id
_entity.type
_entity.pdbx_description
1 polymer ?
#
loop_
_entity_poly.entity_id
_entity_poly.type
_entity_poly.pdbx_seq_one_letter_code
_entity_poly.pdbx_strand_id
1 'polypeptide(L)'
;MTQKKPIIGITPSHNTENNDTSLRPTYPKAIAAAGGLPILLPLECSDEDIKQFMDVCDGFLFTGGPDINPFLFGEDTHLKCGNISAARDHLEFRLLSAAMDAGKPIFGICRGVQVLNVGL
;
A
#
# COMPACT_ATOMS: atom_id res chain seq x y z
N MET A 1 -9.89 22.21 -21.97
CA MET A 1 -8.79 21.29 -21.73
C MET A 1 -9.01 20.55 -20.41
N THR A 2 -8.88 19.23 -20.45
CA THR A 2 -9.01 18.43 -19.23
C THR A 2 -7.71 18.53 -18.43
N GLN A 3 -7.81 18.96 -17.19
CA GLN A 3 -6.66 19.00 -16.30
C GLN A 3 -6.25 17.57 -15.91
N LYS A 4 -4.97 17.28 -15.95
CA LYS A 4 -4.47 15.99 -15.48
C LYS A 4 -4.71 15.85 -13.98
N LYS A 5 -5.32 14.73 -13.58
CA LYS A 5 -5.49 14.40 -12.17
C LYS A 5 -4.20 13.79 -11.61
N PRO A 6 -3.83 14.06 -10.36
CA PRO A 6 -2.73 13.34 -9.75
C PRO A 6 -3.07 11.86 -9.66
N ILE A 7 -2.08 11.03 -9.99
CA ILE A 7 -2.23 9.56 -9.97
C ILE A 7 -1.82 9.05 -8.60
N ILE A 8 -2.73 8.35 -7.93
CA ILE A 8 -2.52 7.82 -6.59
C ILE A 8 -2.50 6.30 -6.65
N GLY A 9 -1.34 5.73 -6.38
CA GLY A 9 -1.19 4.27 -6.29
C GLY A 9 -1.71 3.76 -4.95
N ILE A 10 -2.55 2.73 -4.98
CA ILE A 10 -3.21 2.19 -3.79
C ILE A 10 -2.74 0.75 -3.58
N THR A 11 -2.30 0.44 -2.35
CA THR A 11 -1.88 -0.93 -2.02
C THR A 11 -3.08 -1.85 -1.88
N PRO A 12 -2.96 -3.12 -2.37
CA PRO A 12 -4.06 -4.07 -2.29
C PRO A 12 -4.12 -4.77 -0.93
N SER A 13 -5.27 -5.32 -0.62
CA SER A 13 -5.43 -6.32 0.43
C SER A 13 -5.14 -7.71 -0.13
N HIS A 14 -4.61 -8.60 0.68
CA HIS A 14 -4.24 -9.95 0.26
C HIS A 14 -4.89 -10.99 1.17
N ASN A 15 -5.72 -11.86 0.59
CA ASN A 15 -6.26 -13.01 1.28
C ASN A 15 -5.33 -14.20 1.05
N THR A 16 -4.63 -14.61 2.12
CA THR A 16 -3.62 -15.67 2.02
C THR A 16 -4.22 -17.07 1.85
N GLU A 17 -5.47 -17.27 2.24
CA GLU A 17 -6.13 -18.58 2.12
C GLU A 17 -6.38 -18.96 0.66
N ASN A 18 -6.87 -18.02 -0.15
CA ASN A 18 -7.16 -18.27 -1.56
C ASN A 18 -6.23 -17.50 -2.51
N ASN A 19 -5.26 -16.79 -1.97
CA ASN A 19 -4.28 -16.02 -2.74
C ASN A 19 -4.91 -14.98 -3.66
N ASP A 20 -6.01 -14.38 -3.23
CA ASP A 20 -6.66 -13.30 -3.97
C ASP A 20 -6.24 -11.93 -3.45
N THR A 21 -6.17 -10.97 -4.35
CA THR A 21 -6.01 -9.58 -3.97
C THR A 21 -7.34 -8.85 -4.16
N SER A 22 -7.58 -7.86 -3.32
CA SER A 22 -8.82 -7.10 -3.36
C SER A 22 -8.60 -5.68 -2.85
N LEU A 23 -9.58 -4.82 -3.11
CA LEU A 23 -9.59 -3.47 -2.60
C LEU A 23 -11.05 -3.05 -2.38
N ARG A 24 -11.35 -2.55 -1.18
CA ARG A 24 -12.69 -2.04 -0.91
C ARG A 24 -12.95 -0.81 -1.79
N PRO A 25 -14.15 -0.72 -2.43
CA PRO A 25 -14.46 0.39 -3.33
C PRO A 25 -14.38 1.77 -2.68
N THR A 26 -14.48 1.85 -1.35
CA THR A 26 -14.41 3.11 -0.62
C THR A 26 -13.09 3.83 -0.82
N TYR A 27 -11.97 3.10 -0.99
CA TYR A 27 -10.67 3.73 -1.19
C TYR A 27 -10.57 4.46 -2.53
N PRO A 28 -10.80 3.80 -3.68
CA PRO A 28 -10.74 4.52 -4.95
C PRO A 28 -11.81 5.61 -5.07
N LYS A 29 -13.00 5.39 -4.47
CA LYS A 29 -14.04 6.43 -4.45
C LYS A 29 -13.59 7.67 -3.70
N ALA A 30 -12.91 7.52 -2.55
CA ALA A 30 -12.40 8.65 -1.78
C ALA A 30 -11.34 9.43 -2.57
N ILE A 31 -10.44 8.73 -3.24
CA ILE A 31 -9.41 9.35 -4.08
C ILE A 31 -10.05 10.12 -5.23
N ALA A 32 -11.02 9.50 -5.92
CA ALA A 32 -11.72 10.14 -7.02
C ALA A 32 -12.49 11.38 -6.56
N ALA A 33 -13.17 11.30 -5.41
CA ALA A 33 -13.91 12.42 -4.84
C ALA A 33 -12.99 13.60 -4.49
N ALA A 34 -11.74 13.32 -4.10
CA ALA A 34 -10.75 14.34 -3.79
C ALA A 34 -10.05 14.89 -5.04
N GLY A 35 -10.38 14.40 -6.23
CA GLY A 35 -9.81 14.88 -7.49
C GLY A 35 -8.61 14.11 -8.00
N GLY A 36 -8.30 12.95 -7.41
CA GLY A 36 -7.21 12.09 -7.85
C GLY A 36 -7.66 11.00 -8.81
N LEU A 37 -6.70 10.37 -9.46
CA LEU A 37 -6.93 9.19 -10.29
C LEU A 37 -6.40 7.98 -9.54
N PRO A 38 -7.28 7.10 -9.02
CA PRO A 38 -6.82 5.93 -8.27
C PRO A 38 -6.35 4.82 -9.20
N ILE A 39 -5.22 4.22 -8.87
CA ILE A 39 -4.77 2.98 -9.53
C ILE A 39 -4.42 1.95 -8.47
N LEU A 40 -4.87 0.72 -8.68
CA LEU A 40 -4.56 -0.39 -7.80
C LEU A 40 -3.21 -0.97 -8.20
N LEU A 41 -2.30 -1.06 -7.22
CA LEU A 41 -0.99 -1.64 -7.46
C LEU A 41 -1.05 -3.16 -7.33
N PRO A 42 -0.26 -3.91 -8.13
CA PRO A 42 -0.21 -5.36 -7.99
C PRO A 42 0.52 -5.77 -6.71
N LEU A 43 0.12 -6.91 -6.15
CA LEU A 43 0.77 -7.45 -4.94
C LEU A 43 2.22 -7.85 -5.23
N GLU A 44 2.45 -8.49 -6.37
CA GLU A 44 3.78 -8.95 -6.77
C GLU A 44 4.35 -8.04 -7.84
N CYS A 45 5.49 -7.45 -7.55
CA CYS A 45 6.19 -6.60 -8.50
C CYS A 45 7.69 -6.61 -8.22
N SER A 46 8.47 -6.44 -9.27
CA SER A 46 9.92 -6.35 -9.20
C SER A 46 10.36 -4.97 -8.71
N ASP A 47 11.65 -4.85 -8.39
CA ASP A 47 12.23 -3.55 -8.05
C ASP A 47 12.13 -2.56 -9.22
N GLU A 48 12.24 -3.07 -10.46
CA GLU A 48 12.08 -2.25 -11.67
C GLU A 48 10.65 -1.72 -11.77
N ASP A 49 9.64 -2.57 -11.45
CA ASP A 49 8.24 -2.15 -11.44
C ASP A 49 8.02 -1.04 -10.40
N ILE A 50 8.59 -1.18 -9.22
CA ILE A 50 8.47 -0.18 -8.15
C ILE A 50 9.08 1.15 -8.60
N LYS A 51 10.24 1.12 -9.26
CA LYS A 51 10.85 2.34 -9.82
C LYS A 51 9.94 3.01 -10.83
N GLN A 52 9.29 2.23 -11.68
CA GLN A 52 8.37 2.78 -12.68
C GLN A 52 7.13 3.36 -12.03
N PHE A 53 6.63 2.76 -10.95
CA PHE A 53 5.54 3.33 -10.18
C PHE A 53 5.90 4.70 -9.61
N MET A 54 7.16 4.92 -9.22
CA MET A 54 7.62 6.24 -8.76
C MET A 54 7.52 7.28 -9.86
N ASP A 55 7.74 6.90 -11.12
CA ASP A 55 7.60 7.80 -12.26
C ASP A 55 6.14 8.08 -12.61
N VAL A 56 5.27 7.10 -12.46
CA VAL A 56 3.86 7.19 -12.89
C VAL A 56 2.98 7.81 -11.80
N CYS A 57 3.19 7.44 -10.53
CA CYS A 57 2.33 7.87 -9.43
C CYS A 57 2.82 9.16 -8.82
N ASP A 58 1.88 10.05 -8.52
CA ASP A 58 2.15 11.30 -7.82
C ASP A 58 2.14 11.13 -6.30
N GLY A 59 1.49 10.09 -5.82
CA GLY A 59 1.43 9.76 -4.40
C GLY A 59 0.93 8.34 -4.18
N PHE A 60 0.94 7.90 -2.92
CA PHE A 60 0.57 6.53 -2.56
C PHE A 60 -0.34 6.50 -1.35
N LEU A 61 -1.34 5.60 -1.40
CA LEU A 61 -2.24 5.30 -0.29
C LEU A 61 -2.00 3.87 0.17
N PHE A 62 -1.60 3.72 1.43
CA PHE A 62 -1.45 2.42 2.08
C PHE A 62 -2.74 2.11 2.82
N THR A 63 -3.47 1.10 2.37
CA THR A 63 -4.82 0.81 2.82
C THR A 63 -4.88 0.02 4.12
N GLY A 64 -6.06 -0.01 4.73
CA GLY A 64 -6.36 -0.86 5.87
C GLY A 64 -6.37 -2.34 5.50
N GLY A 65 -6.59 -3.18 6.48
CA GLY A 65 -6.59 -4.63 6.31
C GLY A 65 -6.03 -5.32 7.55
N PRO A 66 -5.67 -6.60 7.45
CA PRO A 66 -5.05 -7.31 8.56
C PRO A 66 -3.75 -6.66 9.02
N ASP A 67 -3.41 -6.87 10.28
CA ASP A 67 -2.20 -6.32 10.86
C ASP A 67 -0.94 -6.79 10.13
N ILE A 68 0.12 -5.99 10.20
CA ILE A 68 1.42 -6.39 9.68
C ILE A 68 1.98 -7.54 10.53
N ASN A 69 2.94 -8.28 9.96
CA ASN A 69 3.57 -9.39 10.67
C ASN A 69 4.29 -8.87 11.94
N PRO A 70 3.93 -9.36 13.14
CA PRO A 70 4.54 -8.89 14.38
C PRO A 70 6.05 -9.03 14.44
N PHE A 71 6.63 -10.00 13.73
CA PHE A 71 8.09 -10.16 13.68
C PHE A 71 8.80 -8.93 13.11
N LEU A 72 8.12 -8.11 12.33
CA LEU A 72 8.73 -6.91 11.74
C LEU A 72 9.00 -5.81 12.78
N PHE A 73 8.35 -5.86 13.94
CA PHE A 73 8.63 -4.95 15.05
C PHE A 73 9.02 -5.68 16.34
N GLY A 74 9.56 -6.90 16.21
CA GLY A 74 10.16 -7.63 17.32
C GLY A 74 9.20 -8.34 18.26
N GLU A 75 7.95 -8.50 17.86
CA GLU A 75 6.93 -9.18 18.67
C GLU A 75 6.64 -10.57 18.12
N ASP A 76 6.19 -11.47 19.00
CA ASP A 76 5.72 -12.79 18.58
C ASP A 76 4.37 -12.68 17.89
N THR A 77 4.10 -13.63 16.98
CA THR A 77 2.82 -13.71 16.30
C THR A 77 1.70 -14.07 17.29
N HIS A 78 0.67 -13.26 17.33
CA HIS A 78 -0.50 -13.49 18.17
C HIS A 78 -1.67 -14.00 17.33
N LEU A 79 -2.54 -14.81 17.96
CA LEU A 79 -3.76 -15.31 17.32
C LEU A 79 -4.70 -14.17 16.87
N LYS A 80 -4.57 -12.98 17.48
CA LYS A 80 -5.38 -11.81 17.17
C LYS A 80 -4.91 -11.03 15.94
N CYS A 81 -3.74 -11.36 15.38
CA CYS A 81 -3.22 -10.62 14.22
C CYS A 81 -3.99 -10.90 12.93
N GLY A 82 -4.87 -11.90 12.92
CA GLY A 82 -5.68 -12.21 11.76
C GLY A 82 -4.87 -12.74 10.58
N ASN A 83 -5.26 -12.35 9.39
CA ASN A 83 -4.69 -12.86 8.14
C ASN A 83 -3.41 -12.09 7.78
N ILE A 84 -2.25 -12.58 8.25
CA ILE A 84 -0.95 -11.97 8.01
C ILE A 84 -0.47 -12.33 6.61
N SER A 85 -0.07 -11.32 5.84
CA SER A 85 0.48 -11.51 4.49
C SER A 85 1.91 -11.00 4.43
N ALA A 86 2.87 -11.91 4.34
CA ALA A 86 4.27 -11.55 4.13
C ALA A 86 4.48 -10.88 2.78
N ALA A 87 3.74 -11.30 1.75
CA ALA A 87 3.81 -10.70 0.42
C ALA A 87 3.37 -9.24 0.44
N ARG A 88 2.28 -8.94 1.14
CA ARG A 88 1.80 -7.56 1.29
C ARG A 88 2.78 -6.70 2.07
N ASP A 89 3.32 -7.22 3.18
CA ASP A 89 4.33 -6.52 3.97
C ASP A 89 5.56 -6.20 3.12
N HIS A 90 6.02 -7.19 2.35
CA HIS A 90 7.19 -7.02 1.48
C HIS A 90 6.97 -5.94 0.42
N LEU A 91 5.82 -5.94 -0.23
CA LEU A 91 5.45 -4.90 -1.19
C LEU A 91 5.44 -3.52 -0.52
N GLU A 92 4.73 -3.40 0.61
CA GLU A 92 4.48 -2.10 1.22
C GLU A 92 5.75 -1.47 1.79
N PHE A 93 6.65 -2.25 2.40
CA PHE A 93 7.91 -1.70 2.91
C PHE A 93 8.85 -1.28 1.78
N ARG A 94 8.89 -2.05 0.68
CA ARG A 94 9.68 -1.67 -0.51
C ARG A 94 9.11 -0.41 -1.16
N LEU A 95 7.79 -0.34 -1.28
CA LEU A 95 7.10 0.81 -1.84
C LEU A 95 7.31 2.05 -0.97
N LEU A 96 7.22 1.91 0.36
CA LEU A 96 7.45 3.00 1.29
C LEU A 96 8.87 3.56 1.14
N SER A 97 9.87 2.69 1.12
CA SER A 97 11.27 3.10 0.97
C SER A 97 11.49 3.88 -0.33
N ALA A 98 10.97 3.35 -1.44
CA ALA A 98 11.10 4.00 -2.74
C ALA A 98 10.37 5.35 -2.80
N ALA A 99 9.17 5.43 -2.22
CA ALA A 99 8.40 6.67 -2.21
C ALA A 99 9.08 7.75 -1.37
N MET A 100 9.67 7.38 -0.24
CA MET A 100 10.43 8.31 0.59
C MET A 100 11.65 8.83 -0.15
N ASP A 101 12.41 7.95 -0.80
CA ASP A 101 13.58 8.35 -1.58
C ASP A 101 13.20 9.28 -2.75
N ALA A 102 12.05 9.04 -3.36
CA ALA A 102 11.55 9.86 -4.47
C ALA A 102 10.83 11.14 -4.01
N GLY A 103 10.62 11.32 -2.72
CA GLY A 103 9.89 12.46 -2.18
C GLY A 103 8.41 12.47 -2.50
N LYS A 104 7.79 11.30 -2.69
CA LYS A 104 6.37 11.21 -3.02
C LYS A 104 5.51 11.25 -1.76
N PRO A 105 4.34 11.93 -1.79
CA PRO A 105 3.40 11.93 -0.67
C PRO A 105 2.89 10.52 -0.36
N ILE A 106 2.76 10.22 0.93
CA ILE A 106 2.31 8.93 1.44
C ILE A 106 1.22 9.16 2.46
N PHE A 107 0.14 8.37 2.37
CA PHE A 107 -0.94 8.38 3.34
C PHE A 107 -1.25 6.95 3.78
N GLY A 108 -1.37 6.74 5.10
CA GLY A 108 -1.68 5.43 5.67
C GLY A 108 -3.02 5.42 6.40
N ILE A 109 -3.81 4.36 6.21
CA ILE A 109 -5.09 4.16 6.88
C ILE A 109 -5.03 2.85 7.66
N CYS A 110 -5.27 2.89 8.97
CA CYS A 110 -5.25 1.71 9.85
C CYS A 110 -3.94 0.94 9.72
N ARG A 111 -3.93 -0.19 8.98
CA ARG A 111 -2.73 -0.97 8.72
C ARG A 111 -1.61 -0.12 8.10
N GLY A 112 -1.98 0.83 7.22
CA GLY A 112 -1.02 1.76 6.63
C GLY A 112 -0.26 2.58 7.67
N VAL A 113 -0.92 2.97 8.76
CA VAL A 113 -0.27 3.67 9.88
C VAL A 113 0.77 2.76 10.53
N GLN A 114 0.47 1.47 10.70
CA GLN A 114 1.43 0.50 11.23
C GLN A 114 2.66 0.37 10.33
N VAL A 115 2.45 0.31 9.02
CA VAL A 115 3.55 0.25 8.04
C VAL A 115 4.44 1.48 8.16
N LEU A 116 3.85 2.67 8.26
CA LEU A 116 4.60 3.91 8.44
C LEU A 116 5.40 3.92 9.74
N ASN A 117 4.80 3.47 10.83
CA ASN A 117 5.48 3.43 12.14
C ASN A 117 6.66 2.46 12.15
N VAL A 118 6.54 1.31 11.51
CA VAL A 118 7.61 0.31 11.47
C VAL A 118 8.67 0.68 10.44
N GLY A 119 8.27 1.23 9.28
CA GLY A 119 9.17 1.57 8.19
C GLY A 119 9.93 2.88 8.36
N LEU A 120 9.45 3.73 9.24
CA LEU A 120 10.11 4.99 9.57
C LEU A 120 10.92 4.83 10.85
#